data_012de95e9367cf9a4e9a95ed272d18ee
#
_entry.id   012de95e9367cf9a4e9a95ed272d18ee
#
_cell.length_a   1.000
_cell.length_b   1.000
_cell.length_c   1.000
_cell.angle_alpha   90.00
_cell.angle_beta   90.00
_cell.angle_gamma   90.00
#
_symmetry.space_group_name_H-M   'P 1'
#
loop_
_entity.id
_entity.type
_entity.pdbx_description
1 polymer ?
#
loop_
_entity_poly.entity_id
_entity_poly.type
_entity_poly.pdbx_seq_one_letter_code
_entity_poly.pdbx_strand_id
1 'polypeptide(L)'
;MISYENKEIEIKGCPGCAYAKHQFDVPCGIAYENERFILSQDWEVPILGFFIVSPKKHIEKLEELTKNERDEMFDIVDKTIKILRENNICDRFDIIFEEREDKHSHVWIIPRYAWMNEICDRIIKNIGTILDYAKKNFRTRDVYEQINQITKIVKKNFASKKYKKLIKINMFCKF
;
A
#
# COMPACT_ATOMS: atom_id res chain seq x y z
N MET A 1 6.97 7.85 -13.88
CA MET A 1 6.13 6.74 -13.39
C MET A 1 4.70 6.93 -13.89
N ILE A 2 3.95 5.87 -14.09
CA ILE A 2 2.57 5.94 -14.60
C ILE A 2 1.63 5.42 -13.50
N SER A 3 0.69 6.27 -13.07
CA SER A 3 -0.32 5.87 -12.09
C SER A 3 -1.25 4.78 -12.65
N TYR A 4 -1.95 4.07 -11.81
CA TYR A 4 -2.93 3.09 -12.27
C TYR A 4 -4.12 3.75 -13.01
N GLU A 5 -4.30 5.08 -12.90
CA GLU A 5 -5.24 5.87 -13.72
C GLU A 5 -4.67 6.25 -15.11
N ASN A 6 -3.50 5.71 -15.49
CA ASN A 6 -2.75 6.06 -16.70
C ASN A 6 -2.30 7.53 -16.79
N LYS A 7 -2.21 8.21 -15.64
CA LYS A 7 -1.62 9.56 -15.58
C LYS A 7 -0.11 9.45 -15.43
N GLU A 8 0.61 10.19 -16.23
CA GLU A 8 2.06 10.31 -16.09
C GLU A 8 2.39 11.23 -14.90
N ILE A 9 3.27 10.77 -14.02
CA ILE A 9 3.76 11.54 -12.88
C ILE A 9 5.27 11.67 -13.04
N GLU A 10 5.72 12.89 -13.30
CA GLU A 10 7.15 13.19 -13.37
C GLU A 10 7.71 13.34 -11.96
N ILE A 11 8.72 12.54 -11.62
CA ILE A 11 9.42 12.58 -10.35
C ILE A 11 10.90 12.79 -10.61
N LYS A 12 11.46 13.85 -10.01
CA LYS A 12 12.90 14.14 -10.07
C LYS A 12 13.59 13.61 -8.82
N GLY A 13 14.61 12.78 -9.02
CA GLY A 13 15.35 12.18 -7.93
C GLY A 13 14.66 10.99 -7.28
N CYS A 14 14.85 10.80 -5.98
CA CYS A 14 14.29 9.68 -5.25
C CYS A 14 12.76 9.80 -5.11
N PRO A 15 11.97 8.82 -5.63
CA PRO A 15 10.52 8.84 -5.55
C PRO A 15 9.98 8.89 -4.12
N GLY A 16 10.58 8.13 -3.19
CA GLY A 16 10.18 8.13 -1.79
C GLY A 16 10.39 9.48 -1.11
N CYS A 17 11.49 10.18 -1.43
CA CYS A 17 11.73 11.54 -0.93
C CYS A 17 10.74 12.56 -1.52
N ALA A 18 10.44 12.45 -2.80
CA ALA A 18 9.46 13.33 -3.47
C ALA A 18 8.07 13.15 -2.86
N TYR A 19 7.71 11.91 -2.59
CA TYR A 19 6.49 11.52 -1.90
C TYR A 19 6.42 12.09 -0.48
N ALA A 20 7.47 11.87 0.32
CA ALA A 20 7.56 12.36 1.70
C ALA A 20 7.49 13.90 1.81
N LYS A 21 7.90 14.61 0.74
CA LYS A 21 7.87 16.08 0.66
C LYS A 21 6.62 16.64 -0.03
N HIS A 22 5.63 15.80 -0.36
CA HIS A 22 4.41 16.19 -1.06
C HIS A 22 4.68 16.95 -2.38
N GLN A 23 5.68 16.52 -3.14
CA GLN A 23 6.07 17.18 -4.40
C GLN A 23 5.09 16.91 -5.55
N PHE A 24 4.14 16.01 -5.37
CA PHE A 24 3.07 15.71 -6.31
C PHE A 24 1.81 15.23 -5.57
N ASP A 25 0.67 15.36 -6.21
CA ASP A 25 -0.60 14.85 -5.70
C ASP A 25 -0.62 13.32 -5.80
N VAL A 26 -0.63 12.66 -4.65
CA VAL A 26 -0.64 11.19 -4.57
C VAL A 26 -2.00 10.67 -5.02
N PRO A 27 -2.06 9.84 -6.06
CA PRO A 27 -3.30 9.19 -6.47
C PRO A 27 -3.94 8.42 -5.30
N CYS A 28 -5.23 8.57 -5.09
CA CYS A 28 -6.00 8.07 -3.94
C CYS A 28 -5.66 8.74 -2.59
N GLY A 29 -4.69 9.62 -2.55
CA GLY A 29 -4.28 10.35 -1.37
C GLY A 29 -3.51 9.51 -0.34
N ILE A 30 -3.18 10.18 0.76
CA ILE A 30 -2.46 9.59 1.89
C ILE A 30 -3.48 9.06 2.90
N ALA A 31 -3.34 7.78 3.29
CA ALA A 31 -4.22 7.14 4.25
C ALA A 31 -3.88 7.51 5.70
N TYR A 32 -2.58 7.63 6.00
CA TYR A 32 -2.07 8.09 7.28
C TYR A 32 -0.70 8.73 7.12
N GLU A 33 -0.42 9.70 7.96
CA GLU A 33 0.85 10.39 8.00
C GLU A 33 1.13 10.90 9.41
N ASN A 34 2.39 10.81 9.83
CA ASN A 34 2.90 11.46 11.03
C ASN A 34 4.26 12.13 10.73
N GLU A 35 5.03 12.46 11.77
CA GLU A 35 6.32 13.13 11.61
C GLU A 35 7.36 12.27 10.87
N ARG A 36 7.28 10.94 11.01
CA ARG A 36 8.30 9.99 10.56
C ARG A 36 7.89 9.12 9.37
N PHE A 37 6.60 8.83 9.21
CA PHE A 37 6.10 7.86 8.24
C PHE A 37 4.91 8.35 7.43
N ILE A 38 4.77 7.80 6.23
CA ILE A 38 3.61 7.94 5.36
C ILE A 38 3.08 6.55 5.03
N LEU A 39 1.75 6.41 5.06
CA LEU A 39 1.01 5.24 4.59
C LEU A 39 0.13 5.63 3.42
N SER A 40 0.30 4.98 2.29
CA SER A 40 -0.60 5.13 1.13
C SER A 40 -0.87 3.81 0.46
N GLN A 41 -1.96 3.74 -0.28
CA GLN A 41 -2.16 2.70 -1.30
C GLN A 41 -1.07 2.83 -2.37
N ASP A 42 -0.52 1.71 -2.85
CA ASP A 42 0.33 1.74 -4.04
C ASP A 42 -0.46 2.31 -5.22
N TRP A 43 0.11 3.32 -5.87
CA TRP A 43 -0.58 4.06 -6.92
C TRP A 43 -0.17 3.65 -8.35
N GLU A 44 0.82 2.78 -8.49
CA GLU A 44 1.18 2.15 -9.77
C GLU A 44 0.47 0.82 -9.99
N VAL A 45 0.24 0.06 -8.92
CA VAL A 45 -0.28 -1.30 -8.98
C VAL A 45 -1.69 -1.34 -8.41
N PRO A 46 -2.72 -1.51 -9.24
CA PRO A 46 -4.12 -1.45 -8.82
C PRO A 46 -4.58 -2.73 -8.13
N ILE A 47 -3.91 -3.12 -7.04
CA ILE A 47 -4.34 -4.19 -6.14
C ILE A 47 -5.06 -3.56 -4.96
N LEU A 48 -6.31 -3.93 -4.71
CA LEU A 48 -7.13 -3.39 -3.63
C LEU A 48 -6.48 -3.62 -2.27
N GLY A 49 -6.23 -2.54 -1.51
CA GLY A 49 -5.63 -2.64 -0.18
C GLY A 49 -4.12 -2.94 -0.17
N PHE A 50 -3.43 -2.79 -1.29
CA PHE A 50 -1.98 -2.84 -1.35
C PHE A 50 -1.42 -1.53 -0.82
N PHE A 51 -1.01 -1.50 0.44
CA PHE A 51 -0.46 -0.32 1.09
C PHE A 51 1.06 -0.38 1.21
N ILE A 52 1.66 0.83 1.22
CA ILE A 52 3.08 1.05 1.44
C ILE A 52 3.25 1.93 2.67
N VAL A 53 4.10 1.49 3.60
CA VAL A 53 4.59 2.32 4.72
C VAL A 53 5.99 2.78 4.37
N SER A 54 6.17 4.09 4.20
CA SER A 54 7.44 4.70 3.80
C SER A 54 7.95 5.64 4.88
N PRO A 55 9.23 5.55 5.30
CA PRO A 55 9.84 6.58 6.12
C PRO A 55 9.89 7.91 5.38
N LYS A 56 9.73 9.03 6.09
CA LYS A 56 9.90 10.36 5.51
C LYS A 56 11.38 10.74 5.32
N LYS A 57 12.23 10.24 6.20
CA LYS A 57 13.68 10.37 6.01
C LYS A 57 14.13 9.40 4.91
N HIS A 58 15.10 9.83 4.14
CA HIS A 58 15.75 8.96 3.17
C HIS A 58 16.56 7.89 3.91
N ILE A 59 16.24 6.63 3.70
CA ILE A 59 16.99 5.48 4.17
C ILE A 59 17.14 4.46 3.03
N GLU A 60 18.27 3.82 3.00
CA GLU A 60 18.56 2.74 2.04
C GLU A 60 18.45 1.36 2.70
N LYS A 61 18.62 1.29 4.03
CA LYS A 61 18.71 0.05 4.78
C LYS A 61 17.92 0.08 6.07
N LEU A 62 17.44 -1.09 6.50
CA LEU A 62 16.64 -1.24 7.72
C LEU A 62 17.37 -0.78 8.99
N GLU A 63 18.68 -1.03 9.08
CA GLU A 63 19.48 -0.65 10.23
C GLU A 63 19.65 0.86 10.42
N GLU A 64 19.35 1.66 9.41
CA GLU A 64 19.33 3.12 9.51
C GLU A 64 18.13 3.67 10.30
N LEU A 65 17.12 2.83 10.53
CA LEU A 65 16.03 3.10 11.47
C LEU A 65 16.47 2.72 12.89
N THR A 66 16.23 3.59 13.84
CA THR A 66 16.35 3.27 15.26
C THR A 66 15.34 2.19 15.65
N LYS A 67 15.54 1.54 16.79
CA LYS A 67 14.56 0.57 17.30
C LYS A 67 13.16 1.18 17.40
N ASN A 68 13.02 2.37 17.96
CA ASN A 68 11.73 3.03 18.13
C ASN A 68 11.05 3.34 16.78
N GLU A 69 11.82 3.72 15.76
CA GLU A 69 11.29 3.94 14.42
C GLU A 69 10.83 2.65 13.78
N ARG A 70 11.58 1.55 13.95
CA ARG A 70 11.14 0.23 13.47
C ARG A 70 9.86 -0.24 14.16
N ASP A 71 9.80 -0.12 15.48
CA ASP A 71 8.61 -0.47 16.26
C ASP A 71 7.40 0.34 15.76
N GLU A 72 7.52 1.64 15.60
CA GLU A 72 6.46 2.51 15.09
C GLU A 72 6.03 2.17 13.64
N MET A 73 6.99 1.87 12.78
CA MET A 73 6.70 1.43 11.40
C MET A 73 5.85 0.17 11.40
N PHE A 74 6.20 -0.83 12.23
CA PHE A 74 5.43 -2.06 12.33
C PHE A 74 4.10 -1.89 13.07
N ASP A 75 3.97 -0.94 13.99
CA ASP A 75 2.67 -0.56 14.56
C ASP A 75 1.71 -0.01 13.48
N ILE A 76 2.23 0.76 12.52
CA ILE A 76 1.45 1.24 11.37
C ILE A 76 1.03 0.06 10.47
N VAL A 77 1.94 -0.88 10.21
CA VAL A 77 1.66 -2.10 9.43
C VAL A 77 0.55 -2.92 10.10
N ASP A 78 0.71 -3.24 11.38
CA ASP A 78 -0.26 -4.04 12.16
C ASP A 78 -1.64 -3.37 12.17
N LYS A 79 -1.68 -2.08 12.47
CA LYS A 79 -2.93 -1.30 12.46
C LYS A 79 -3.60 -1.32 11.08
N THR A 80 -2.83 -1.19 10.02
CA THR A 80 -3.36 -1.22 8.64
C THR A 80 -3.98 -2.58 8.33
N ILE A 81 -3.28 -3.67 8.60
CA ILE A 81 -3.76 -5.04 8.40
C ILE A 81 -5.04 -5.29 9.21
N LYS A 82 -5.07 -4.86 10.46
CA LYS A 82 -6.24 -4.99 11.33
C LYS A 82 -7.46 -4.26 10.75
N ILE A 83 -7.28 -3.02 10.27
CA ILE A 83 -8.34 -2.26 9.62
C ILE A 83 -8.86 -3.00 8.38
N LEU A 84 -7.97 -3.51 7.54
CA LEU A 84 -8.34 -4.21 6.31
C LEU A 84 -9.12 -5.51 6.61
N ARG A 85 -8.72 -6.26 7.63
CA ARG A 85 -9.45 -7.46 8.10
C ARG A 85 -10.81 -7.12 8.69
N GLU A 86 -10.88 -6.16 9.62
CA GLU A 86 -12.13 -5.75 10.27
C GLU A 86 -13.17 -5.19 9.30
N ASN A 87 -12.74 -4.69 8.14
CA ASN A 87 -13.61 -4.22 7.07
C ASN A 87 -13.82 -5.26 5.96
N ASN A 88 -13.43 -6.52 6.16
CA ASN A 88 -13.55 -7.63 5.21
C ASN A 88 -12.95 -7.34 3.82
N ILE A 89 -11.83 -6.59 3.79
CA ILE A 89 -11.15 -6.25 2.54
C ILE A 89 -10.24 -7.39 2.13
N CYS A 90 -9.39 -7.87 3.04
CA CYS A 90 -8.57 -9.05 2.86
C CYS A 90 -8.18 -9.64 4.21
N ASP A 91 -7.99 -10.96 4.25
CA ASP A 91 -7.67 -11.69 5.47
C ASP A 91 -6.18 -12.09 5.57
N ARG A 92 -5.51 -12.26 4.44
CA ARG A 92 -4.10 -12.68 4.36
C ARG A 92 -3.24 -11.65 3.64
N PHE A 93 -2.01 -11.47 4.15
CA PHE A 93 -1.08 -10.48 3.62
C PHE A 93 0.33 -11.05 3.55
N ASP A 94 1.08 -10.63 2.54
CA ASP A 94 2.53 -10.71 2.53
C ASP A 94 3.08 -9.34 2.96
N ILE A 95 4.02 -9.36 3.92
CA ILE A 95 4.72 -8.17 4.40
C ILE A 95 6.15 -8.26 3.92
N ILE A 96 6.57 -7.30 3.10
CA ILE A 96 7.89 -7.27 2.51
C ILE A 96 8.55 -5.96 2.86
N PHE A 97 9.68 -6.01 3.57
CA PHE A 97 10.59 -4.86 3.65
C PHE A 97 11.47 -4.88 2.41
N GLU A 98 11.47 -3.78 1.68
CA GLU A 98 12.19 -3.68 0.42
C GLU A 98 13.32 -2.65 0.51
N GLU A 99 14.54 -3.11 0.24
CA GLU A 99 15.72 -2.28 0.03
C GLU A 99 15.97 -2.21 -1.48
N ARG A 100 15.42 -1.17 -2.11
CA ARG A 100 15.48 -1.02 -3.56
C ARG A 100 16.78 -0.43 -4.08
N GLU A 101 17.04 -0.70 -5.37
CA GLU A 101 18.03 0.05 -6.15
C GLU A 101 17.74 1.55 -6.18
N ASP A 102 16.47 1.97 -6.09
CA ASP A 102 16.01 3.36 -5.96
C ASP A 102 16.40 4.02 -4.63
N LYS A 103 17.01 3.26 -3.74
CA LYS A 103 17.59 3.76 -2.50
C LYS A 103 16.60 4.49 -1.57
N HIS A 104 15.39 3.98 -1.43
CA HIS A 104 14.45 4.44 -0.40
C HIS A 104 13.61 3.28 0.10
N SER A 105 14.10 2.66 1.17
CA SER A 105 13.49 1.47 1.74
C SER A 105 12.12 1.72 2.33
N HIS A 106 11.22 0.76 2.17
CA HIS A 106 9.83 0.84 2.62
C HIS A 106 9.25 -0.56 2.87
N VAL A 107 8.07 -0.61 3.49
CA VAL A 107 7.33 -1.86 3.73
C VAL A 107 6.14 -1.94 2.79
N TRP A 108 6.02 -3.04 2.07
CA TRP A 108 4.82 -3.43 1.32
C TRP A 108 3.89 -4.27 2.20
N ILE A 109 2.60 -3.93 2.16
CA ILE A 109 1.51 -4.70 2.75
C ILE A 109 0.66 -5.20 1.59
N ILE A 110 0.96 -6.41 1.10
CA ILE A 110 0.34 -6.95 -0.11
C ILE A 110 -0.78 -7.91 0.28
N PRO A 111 -2.04 -7.59 -0.02
CA PRO A 111 -3.16 -8.50 0.21
C PRO A 111 -3.06 -9.73 -0.70
N ARG A 112 -3.43 -10.89 -0.18
CA ARG A 112 -3.50 -12.14 -0.95
C ARG A 112 -4.93 -12.41 -1.41
N TYR A 113 -5.12 -12.42 -2.73
CA TYR A 113 -6.39 -12.74 -3.39
C TYR A 113 -6.34 -14.08 -4.12
N ALA A 114 -7.50 -14.73 -4.26
CA ALA A 114 -7.60 -16.04 -4.93
C ALA A 114 -7.04 -16.03 -6.35
N TRP A 115 -7.30 -14.98 -7.13
CA TRP A 115 -6.81 -14.84 -8.50
C TRP A 115 -5.27 -14.93 -8.61
N MET A 116 -4.54 -14.58 -7.55
CA MET A 116 -3.07 -14.66 -7.55
C MET A 116 -2.57 -16.12 -7.64
N ASN A 117 -3.32 -17.06 -7.05
CA ASN A 117 -3.00 -18.48 -7.13
C ASN A 117 -3.28 -19.07 -8.53
N GLU A 118 -4.16 -18.43 -9.31
CA GLU A 118 -4.43 -18.80 -10.69
C GLU A 118 -3.28 -18.37 -11.63
N ILE A 119 -2.52 -17.36 -11.24
CA ILE A 119 -1.37 -16.85 -12.01
C ILE A 119 -0.11 -17.64 -11.72
N CYS A 120 0.12 -18.03 -10.45
CA CYS A 120 1.31 -18.78 -10.06
C CYS A 120 1.12 -19.56 -8.75
N ASP A 121 1.78 -20.72 -8.66
CA ASP A 121 1.70 -21.61 -7.48
C ASP A 121 2.33 -21.03 -6.22
N ARG A 122 3.28 -20.12 -6.36
CA ARG A 122 4.05 -19.54 -5.25
C ARG A 122 4.17 -18.03 -5.41
N ILE A 123 3.20 -17.31 -4.87
CA ILE A 123 3.07 -15.85 -4.99
C ILE A 123 4.36 -15.12 -4.61
N ILE A 124 4.95 -15.44 -3.45
CA ILE A 124 6.15 -14.73 -2.97
C ILE A 124 7.36 -14.86 -3.92
N LYS A 125 7.48 -15.98 -4.63
CA LYS A 125 8.55 -16.17 -5.62
C LYS A 125 8.30 -15.46 -6.94
N ASN A 126 7.04 -15.11 -7.20
CA ASN A 126 6.56 -14.56 -8.46
C ASN A 126 5.87 -13.21 -8.27
N ILE A 127 6.26 -12.47 -7.24
CA ILE A 127 5.60 -11.22 -6.89
C ILE A 127 5.61 -10.24 -8.08
N GLY A 128 6.70 -10.12 -8.82
CA GLY A 128 6.78 -9.28 -10.02
C GLY A 128 5.72 -9.65 -11.06
N THR A 129 5.52 -10.95 -11.33
CA THR A 129 4.49 -11.44 -12.26
C THR A 129 3.09 -11.04 -11.80
N ILE A 130 2.80 -11.11 -10.49
CA ILE A 130 1.52 -10.68 -9.92
C ILE A 130 1.31 -9.18 -10.09
N LEU A 131 2.33 -8.36 -9.80
CA LEU A 131 2.26 -6.91 -9.95
C LEU A 131 2.04 -6.52 -11.42
N ASP A 132 2.75 -7.14 -12.35
CA ASP A 132 2.61 -6.90 -13.79
C ASP A 132 1.24 -7.33 -14.32
N TYR A 133 0.73 -8.47 -13.83
CA TYR A 133 -0.63 -8.91 -14.16
C TYR A 133 -1.67 -7.89 -13.70
N ALA A 134 -1.56 -7.39 -12.47
CA ALA A 134 -2.46 -6.38 -11.94
C ALA A 134 -2.38 -5.07 -12.74
N LYS A 135 -1.17 -4.60 -13.07
CA LYS A 135 -0.96 -3.42 -13.92
C LYS A 135 -1.63 -3.56 -15.29
N LYS A 136 -1.59 -4.77 -15.86
CA LYS A 136 -2.16 -5.04 -17.19
C LYS A 136 -3.69 -5.17 -17.18
N ASN A 137 -4.27 -5.77 -16.14
CA ASN A 137 -5.66 -6.24 -16.17
C ASN A 137 -6.60 -5.43 -15.27
N PHE A 138 -6.11 -4.69 -14.27
CA PHE A 138 -6.96 -4.04 -13.27
C PHE A 138 -6.97 -2.51 -13.35
N ARG A 139 -6.39 -1.90 -14.36
CA ARG A 139 -6.44 -0.44 -14.58
C ARG A 139 -7.80 0.00 -15.12
N THR A 140 -8.85 -0.20 -14.34
CA THR A 140 -10.22 0.15 -14.67
C THR A 140 -10.77 1.18 -13.68
N ARG A 141 -11.76 1.96 -14.15
CA ARG A 141 -12.42 2.96 -13.30
C ARG A 141 -13.02 2.35 -12.03
N ASP A 142 -13.65 1.19 -12.16
CA ASP A 142 -14.30 0.52 -11.02
C ASP A 142 -13.29 0.11 -9.95
N VAL A 143 -12.12 -0.37 -10.36
CA VAL A 143 -11.02 -0.70 -9.43
C VAL A 143 -10.49 0.56 -8.75
N TYR A 144 -10.36 1.67 -9.46
CA TYR A 144 -9.93 2.95 -8.86
C TYR A 144 -10.92 3.45 -7.81
N GLU A 145 -12.22 3.36 -8.11
CA GLU A 145 -13.26 3.77 -7.16
C GLU A 145 -13.20 2.92 -5.88
N GLN A 146 -12.98 1.60 -6.00
CA GLN A 146 -12.81 0.71 -4.87
C GLN A 146 -11.54 1.02 -4.06
N ILE A 147 -10.40 1.25 -4.72
CA ILE A 147 -9.15 1.67 -4.07
C ILE A 147 -9.36 2.96 -3.28
N ASN A 148 -10.02 3.96 -3.88
CA ASN A 148 -10.33 5.23 -3.22
C ASN A 148 -11.21 5.03 -1.97
N GLN A 149 -12.19 4.12 -2.03
CA GLN A 149 -13.04 3.79 -0.89
C GLN A 149 -12.22 3.13 0.23
N ILE A 150 -11.36 2.17 -0.11
CA ILE A 150 -10.50 1.49 0.87
C ILE A 150 -9.55 2.49 1.53
N THR A 151 -8.92 3.37 0.76
CA THR A 151 -8.04 4.41 1.30
C THR A 151 -8.78 5.32 2.29
N LYS A 152 -10.02 5.73 1.95
CA LYS A 152 -10.88 6.52 2.86
C LYS A 152 -11.24 5.76 4.15
N ILE A 153 -11.50 4.45 4.05
CA ILE A 153 -11.76 3.60 5.22
C ILE A 153 -10.52 3.58 6.13
N VAL A 154 -9.35 3.31 5.58
CA VAL A 154 -8.10 3.28 6.34
C VAL A 154 -7.83 4.64 6.98
N LYS A 155 -7.92 5.73 6.21
CA LYS A 155 -7.75 7.11 6.72
C LYS A 155 -8.68 7.42 7.88
N LYS A 156 -9.97 7.11 7.76
CA LYS A 156 -10.97 7.34 8.82
C LYS A 156 -10.65 6.55 10.09
N ASN A 157 -10.19 5.31 9.96
CA ASN A 157 -9.86 4.46 11.10
C ASN A 157 -8.54 4.87 11.79
N PHE A 158 -7.57 5.42 11.04
CA PHE A 158 -6.38 6.01 11.65
C PHE A 158 -6.70 7.29 12.44
N ALA A 159 -7.64 8.11 11.98
CA ALA A 159 -8.08 9.34 12.66
C ALA A 159 -8.99 9.08 13.88
N SER A 160 -9.67 7.93 13.95
CA SER A 160 -10.61 7.63 15.02
C SER A 160 -9.93 6.99 16.22
N LYS A 161 -10.25 7.45 17.44
CA LYS A 161 -9.84 6.78 18.71
C LYS A 161 -10.65 5.51 18.99
N LYS A 162 -11.69 5.19 18.20
CA LYS A 162 -12.57 4.01 18.36
C LYS A 162 -12.80 3.34 17.01
N TYR A 163 -12.31 2.12 16.88
CA TYR A 163 -12.70 1.19 15.84
C TYR A 163 -14.20 0.87 15.94
N LYS A 164 -15.01 1.34 15.02
CA LYS A 164 -16.34 0.77 14.69
C LYS A 164 -16.89 1.31 13.38
N LYS A 165 -17.12 0.52 12.38
CA LYS A 165 -18.35 0.01 11.78
C LYS A 165 -18.17 -0.37 10.31
N LEU A 166 -18.60 -1.59 10.01
CA LEU A 166 -18.64 -2.26 8.72
C LEU A 166 -19.33 -1.41 7.64
N ILE A 167 -18.63 -1.21 6.54
CA ILE A 167 -19.23 -0.91 5.23
C ILE A 167 -19.18 -2.24 4.44
N LYS A 168 -20.34 -2.73 4.00
CA LYS A 168 -20.40 -3.86 3.07
C LYS A 168 -19.85 -3.38 1.73
N ILE A 169 -18.61 -3.71 1.44
CA ILE A 169 -18.06 -3.62 0.11
C ILE A 169 -18.34 -4.97 -0.54
N ASN A 170 -19.13 -4.97 -1.63
CA ASN A 170 -19.31 -6.17 -2.44
C ASN A 170 -17.99 -6.42 -3.20
N MET A 171 -17.03 -7.02 -2.52
CA MET A 171 -15.76 -7.36 -3.11
C MET A 171 -15.73 -8.84 -3.50
N PHE A 172 -15.17 -9.09 -4.66
CA PHE A 172 -14.79 -10.42 -5.16
C PHE A 172 -13.64 -11.01 -4.31
N CYS A 173 -13.86 -11.18 -3.00
CA CYS A 173 -13.07 -12.08 -2.16
C CYS A 173 -13.84 -13.39 -2.03
N LYS A 174 -13.83 -14.20 -3.09
CA LYS A 174 -14.12 -15.64 -2.96
C LYS A 174 -12.78 -16.36 -2.92
N PHE A 175 -12.50 -16.94 -1.76
CA PHE A 175 -11.43 -17.93 -1.56
C PHE A 175 -11.85 -19.26 -2.17
#